data_9e422b8d267715e8315e11136c13ef76
#
_entry.id   9e422b8d267715e8315e11136c13ef76
#
_cell.length_a   1.000
_cell.length_b   1.000
_cell.length_c   1.000
_cell.angle_alpha   90.00
_cell.angle_beta   90.00
_cell.angle_gamma   90.00
#
_symmetry.space_group_name_H-M   'P 1'
#
loop_
_entity.id
_entity.type
_entity.pdbx_description
1 polymer ?
#
loop_
_entity_poly.entity_id
_entity_poly.type
_entity_poly.pdbx_seq_one_letter_code
_entity_poly.pdbx_strand_id
1 'polypeptide(L)'
;MDTWVSANLDQMLRVSESGPKVAQKYIERPCLFRGRKFDMRFVLLVKSVLPLEVYTYEEFYTRHSNNQFEMDEGSFSTNETHFTVMNYSEGVKLTNIRYFDFEKEFNEENAGKITFAEVRARIHEAMKKIFIAF
;
A
#
# COMPACT_ATOMS: atom_id res chain seq x y z
N MET A 1 16.73 4.30 -5.02
CA MET A 1 16.27 4.76 -3.68
C MET A 1 15.98 3.51 -2.89
N ASP A 2 16.77 3.23 -1.88
CA ASP A 2 16.66 1.95 -1.18
C ASP A 2 15.71 2.12 0.01
N THR A 3 14.64 1.34 -0.01
CA THR A 3 13.70 1.22 1.10
C THR A 3 13.94 -0.14 1.76
N TRP A 4 13.94 -0.18 3.07
CA TRP A 4 14.21 -1.39 3.84
C TRP A 4 13.44 -1.39 5.16
N VAL A 5 13.29 -2.55 5.76
CA VAL A 5 12.64 -2.77 7.06
C VAL A 5 13.69 -3.22 8.05
N SER A 6 13.63 -2.73 9.28
CA SER A 6 14.52 -3.17 10.35
C SER A 6 13.82 -3.03 11.70
N ALA A 7 14.11 -3.96 12.61
CA ALA A 7 13.77 -3.85 14.02
C ALA A 7 14.91 -3.23 14.85
N ASN A 8 16.08 -3.01 14.26
CA ASN A 8 17.26 -2.53 14.96
C ASN A 8 17.37 -1.00 14.86
N LEU A 9 17.12 -0.32 15.99
CA LEU A 9 17.17 1.13 16.08
C LEU A 9 18.59 1.70 15.84
N ASP A 10 19.63 1.03 16.33
CA ASP A 10 21.01 1.50 16.16
C ASP A 10 21.43 1.46 14.68
N GLN A 11 20.98 0.44 13.95
CA GLN A 11 21.17 0.35 12.51
C GLN A 11 20.44 1.49 11.79
N MET A 12 19.23 1.82 12.19
CA MET A 12 18.45 2.92 11.61
C MET A 12 19.13 4.28 11.85
N LEU A 13 19.66 4.51 13.04
CA LEU A 13 20.36 5.74 13.37
C LEU A 13 21.65 5.91 12.51
N ARG A 14 22.43 4.85 12.32
CA ARG A 14 23.63 4.88 11.47
C ARG A 14 23.32 5.18 10.00
N VAL A 15 22.18 4.74 9.50
CA VAL A 15 21.77 5.04 8.10
C VAL A 15 21.52 6.53 7.88
N SER A 16 21.16 7.28 8.92
CA SER A 16 20.99 8.74 8.84
C SER A 16 22.29 9.46 8.46
N GLU A 17 23.46 8.89 8.77
CA GLU A 17 24.77 9.42 8.43
C GLU A 17 25.02 9.42 6.91
N SER A 18 24.30 8.61 6.15
CA SER A 18 24.42 8.52 4.67
C SER A 18 23.56 9.56 3.92
N GLY A 19 23.03 10.56 4.62
CA GLY A 19 22.21 11.64 4.07
C GLY A 19 20.75 11.59 4.50
N PRO A 20 19.92 12.54 4.08
CA PRO A 20 18.52 12.67 4.50
C PRO A 20 17.73 11.41 4.21
N LYS A 21 17.07 10.86 5.23
CA LYS A 21 16.22 9.66 5.16
C LYS A 21 14.91 9.93 5.87
N VAL A 22 13.88 9.19 5.49
CA VAL A 22 12.60 9.17 6.21
C VAL A 22 12.48 7.83 6.92
N ALA A 23 12.37 7.88 8.24
CA ALA A 23 12.04 6.72 9.06
C ALA A 23 10.55 6.74 9.40
N GLN A 24 9.87 5.64 9.18
CA GLN A 24 8.45 5.52 9.44
C GLN A 24 8.18 4.22 10.20
N LYS A 25 7.32 4.31 11.23
CA LYS A 25 6.88 3.11 11.95
C LYS A 25 6.22 2.15 10.97
N TYR A 26 6.69 0.91 10.99
CA TYR A 26 6.13 -0.14 10.15
C TYR A 26 4.75 -0.57 10.66
N ILE A 27 3.84 -0.89 9.75
CA ILE A 27 2.52 -1.45 10.08
C ILE A 27 2.68 -2.96 10.19
N GLU A 28 2.76 -3.44 11.43
CA GLU A 28 3.06 -4.85 11.74
C GLU A 28 1.89 -5.80 11.43
N ARG A 29 0.66 -5.27 11.47
CA ARG A 29 -0.57 -6.04 11.20
C ARG A 29 -1.37 -5.36 10.08
N PRO A 30 -0.87 -5.39 8.83
CA PRO A 30 -1.59 -4.84 7.69
C PRO A 30 -2.81 -5.70 7.36
N CYS A 31 -3.78 -5.08 6.68
CA CYS A 31 -4.77 -5.88 5.96
C CYS A 31 -4.05 -6.65 4.86
N LEU A 32 -4.35 -7.93 4.75
CA LEU A 32 -3.78 -8.80 3.72
C LEU A 32 -4.86 -9.20 2.73
N PHE A 33 -4.46 -9.46 1.51
CA PHE A 33 -5.29 -10.07 0.49
C PHE A 33 -4.62 -11.34 -0.01
N ARG A 34 -5.29 -12.47 0.13
CA ARG A 34 -4.71 -13.80 -0.12
C ARG A 34 -3.39 -14.02 0.63
N GLY A 35 -3.32 -13.53 1.89
CA GLY A 35 -2.13 -13.62 2.74
C GLY A 35 -0.95 -12.73 2.33
N ARG A 36 -1.12 -11.81 1.38
CA ARG A 36 -0.07 -10.93 0.85
C ARG A 36 -0.36 -9.47 1.19
N LYS A 37 0.68 -8.69 1.36
CA LYS A 37 0.53 -7.23 1.40
C LYS A 37 0.08 -6.72 0.05
N PHE A 38 -0.75 -5.69 0.09
CA PHE A 38 -1.18 -5.00 -1.13
C PHE A 38 -1.26 -3.50 -0.91
N ASP A 39 -1.23 -2.76 -2.00
CA ASP A 39 -1.65 -1.36 -2.06
C ASP A 39 -2.67 -1.15 -3.19
N MET A 40 -3.45 -0.10 -3.04
CA MET A 40 -4.43 0.32 -4.04
C MET A 40 -3.98 1.62 -4.69
N ARG A 41 -4.04 1.69 -6.01
CA ARG A 41 -3.66 2.85 -6.80
C ARG A 41 -4.89 3.48 -7.42
N PHE A 42 -5.26 4.64 -6.89
CA PHE A 42 -6.32 5.47 -7.44
C PHE A 42 -5.74 6.54 -8.35
N VAL A 43 -6.46 6.87 -9.42
CA VAL A 43 -6.15 7.98 -10.29
C VAL A 43 -7.04 9.15 -9.92
N LEU A 44 -6.44 10.31 -9.64
CA LEU A 44 -7.16 11.54 -9.35
C LEU A 44 -6.85 12.59 -10.41
N LEU A 45 -7.87 13.34 -10.80
CA LEU A 45 -7.76 14.50 -11.68
C LEU A 45 -8.07 15.76 -10.87
N VAL A 46 -7.08 16.59 -10.68
CA VAL A 46 -7.29 17.95 -10.16
C VAL A 46 -7.66 18.85 -11.34
N LYS A 47 -8.93 19.19 -11.49
CA LYS A 47 -9.44 20.02 -12.57
C LYS A 47 -9.21 21.51 -12.28
N SER A 48 -9.40 21.91 -11.03
CA SER A 48 -9.23 23.31 -10.59
C SER A 48 -8.73 23.34 -9.15
N VAL A 49 -7.95 24.34 -8.82
CA VAL A 49 -7.47 24.61 -7.47
C VAL A 49 -8.34 25.67 -6.79
N LEU A 50 -8.90 26.58 -7.57
CA LEU A 50 -9.78 27.65 -7.07
C LEU A 50 -10.95 27.90 -8.04
N PRO A 51 -12.17 27.46 -7.72
CA PRO A 51 -12.54 26.58 -6.61
C PRO A 51 -11.87 25.20 -6.74
N LEU A 52 -11.69 24.52 -5.62
CA LEU A 52 -11.08 23.18 -5.64
C LEU A 52 -12.06 22.16 -6.26
N GLU A 53 -11.66 21.59 -7.39
CA GLU A 53 -12.40 20.52 -8.08
C GLU A 53 -11.47 19.34 -8.32
N VAL A 54 -11.73 18.23 -7.61
CA VAL A 54 -10.96 16.97 -7.72
C VAL A 54 -11.91 15.83 -8.05
N TYR A 55 -11.57 15.06 -9.05
CA TYR A 55 -12.30 13.87 -9.48
C TYR A 55 -11.44 12.65 -9.22
N THR A 56 -12.07 11.59 -8.73
CA THR A 56 -11.45 10.28 -8.57
C THR A 56 -11.98 9.37 -9.68
N TYR A 57 -11.08 8.73 -10.40
CA TYR A 57 -11.48 7.67 -11.32
C TYR A 57 -12.05 6.50 -10.55
N GLU A 58 -13.13 5.90 -11.02
CA GLU A 58 -13.87 4.88 -10.29
C GLU A 58 -13.05 3.59 -10.13
N GLU A 59 -12.34 3.21 -11.20
CA GLU A 59 -11.49 2.03 -11.17
C GLU A 59 -10.14 2.35 -10.51
N PHE A 60 -9.63 1.38 -9.78
CA PHE A 60 -8.29 1.36 -9.23
C PHE A 60 -7.59 0.05 -9.59
N TYR A 61 -6.31 -0.01 -9.44
CA TYR A 61 -5.58 -1.25 -9.55
C TYR A 61 -4.83 -1.57 -8.27
N THR A 62 -4.62 -2.85 -8.02
CA THR A 62 -3.89 -3.34 -6.86
C THR A 62 -2.51 -3.81 -7.23
N ARG A 63 -1.55 -3.58 -6.35
CA ARG A 63 -0.23 -4.20 -6.41
C ARG A 63 -0.05 -5.07 -5.18
N HIS A 64 0.53 -6.23 -5.36
CA HIS A 64 0.71 -7.22 -4.31
C HIS A 64 2.19 -7.52 -4.11
N SER A 65 2.57 -7.86 -2.87
CA SER A 65 3.87 -8.44 -2.60
C SER A 65 3.98 -9.81 -3.29
N ASN A 66 5.19 -10.21 -3.69
CA ASN A 66 5.39 -11.48 -4.38
C ASN A 66 5.26 -12.67 -3.42
N ASN A 67 5.69 -12.48 -2.17
CA ASN A 67 5.65 -13.50 -1.13
C ASN A 67 4.46 -13.31 -0.19
N GLN A 68 4.12 -14.36 0.54
CA GLN A 68 3.22 -14.30 1.68
C GLN A 68 3.82 -13.35 2.72
N PHE A 69 2.94 -12.63 3.43
CA PHE A 69 3.38 -11.73 4.48
C PHE A 69 3.81 -12.52 5.72
N GLU A 70 4.99 -12.24 6.17
CA GLU A 70 5.56 -12.76 7.41
C GLU A 70 6.13 -11.60 8.22
N MET A 71 6.05 -11.68 9.55
CA MET A 71 6.55 -10.63 10.45
C MET A 71 7.58 -11.23 11.42
N ASP A 72 8.69 -11.68 10.86
CA ASP A 72 9.85 -12.16 11.60
C ASP A 72 11.12 -11.45 11.10
N GLU A 73 12.15 -11.42 11.94
CA GLU A 73 13.39 -10.72 11.62
C GLU A 73 14.10 -11.26 10.38
N GLY A 74 13.94 -12.55 10.09
CA GLY A 74 14.52 -13.19 8.90
C GLY A 74 13.89 -12.68 7.61
N SER A 75 12.60 -12.34 7.66
CA SER A 75 11.85 -11.84 6.51
C SER A 75 12.19 -10.38 6.15
N PHE A 76 12.71 -9.57 7.10
CA PHE A 76 12.94 -8.12 6.89
C PHE A 76 13.94 -7.81 5.77
N SER A 77 14.83 -8.73 5.46
CA SER A 77 15.75 -8.60 4.33
C SER A 77 15.12 -8.96 2.98
N THR A 78 13.92 -9.55 2.99
CA THR A 78 13.23 -10.02 1.79
C THR A 78 12.23 -8.98 1.31
N ASN A 79 12.64 -8.13 0.39
CA ASN A 79 11.82 -7.03 -0.14
C ASN A 79 10.49 -7.50 -0.71
N GLU A 80 10.46 -8.67 -1.34
CA GLU A 80 9.29 -9.29 -1.97
C GLU A 80 8.19 -9.67 -0.98
N THR A 81 8.52 -9.76 0.31
CA THR A 81 7.57 -10.02 1.40
C THR A 81 6.91 -8.72 1.90
N HIS A 82 7.70 -7.63 1.94
CA HIS A 82 7.31 -6.39 2.61
C HIS A 82 6.89 -5.27 1.69
N PHE A 83 7.29 -5.32 0.40
CA PHE A 83 7.01 -4.26 -0.56
C PHE A 83 6.19 -4.77 -1.75
N THR A 84 5.31 -3.91 -2.24
CA THR A 84 4.44 -4.18 -3.39
C THR A 84 5.02 -3.71 -4.71
N VAL A 85 6.20 -3.08 -4.69
CA VAL A 85 6.82 -2.39 -5.85
C VAL A 85 8.00 -3.16 -6.43
N MET A 86 8.49 -4.21 -5.76
CA MET A 86 9.76 -4.88 -6.06
C MET A 86 9.64 -6.03 -7.07
N ASN A 87 8.80 -5.85 -8.09
CA ASN A 87 8.56 -6.87 -9.12
C ASN A 87 9.52 -6.76 -10.31
N TYR A 88 10.79 -6.43 -10.06
CA TYR A 88 11.77 -6.24 -11.11
C TYR A 88 12.66 -7.45 -11.37
N SER A 89 12.47 -8.54 -10.63
CA SER A 89 13.21 -9.77 -10.87
C SER A 89 12.74 -10.45 -12.15
N GLU A 90 13.66 -10.88 -13.01
CA GLU A 90 13.32 -11.63 -14.20
C GLU A 90 12.51 -12.89 -13.85
N GLY A 91 11.42 -13.13 -14.57
CA GLY A 91 10.57 -14.30 -14.37
C GLY A 91 9.46 -14.14 -13.33
N VAL A 92 9.38 -13.04 -12.61
CA VAL A 92 8.26 -12.78 -11.69
C VAL A 92 7.01 -12.38 -12.46
N LYS A 93 5.98 -13.21 -12.38
CA LYS A 93 4.68 -12.90 -12.97
C LYS A 93 3.93 -11.91 -12.09
N LEU A 94 3.75 -10.68 -12.57
CA LEU A 94 2.92 -9.67 -11.92
C LEU A 94 1.48 -10.18 -11.82
N THR A 95 0.96 -10.25 -10.60
CA THR A 95 -0.44 -10.58 -10.37
C THR A 95 -1.22 -9.28 -10.26
N ASN A 96 -1.74 -8.80 -11.40
CA ASN A 96 -2.69 -7.69 -11.40
C ASN A 96 -4.10 -8.25 -11.26
N ILE A 97 -4.82 -7.77 -10.27
CA ILE A 97 -6.21 -8.13 -10.05
C ILE A 97 -7.06 -6.92 -10.45
N ARG A 98 -8.09 -7.14 -11.24
CA ARG A 98 -9.02 -6.08 -11.61
C ARG A 98 -9.80 -5.64 -10.38
N TYR A 99 -10.19 -4.36 -10.33
CA TYR A 99 -10.81 -3.79 -9.14
C TYR A 99 -12.09 -4.52 -8.72
N PHE A 100 -12.93 -4.95 -9.67
CA PHE A 100 -14.17 -5.64 -9.35
C PHE A 100 -13.95 -7.08 -8.84
N ASP A 101 -12.94 -7.79 -9.33
CA ASP A 101 -12.56 -9.11 -8.82
C ASP A 101 -11.98 -8.97 -7.41
N PHE A 102 -11.14 -7.95 -7.19
CA PHE A 102 -10.61 -7.63 -5.86
C PHE A 102 -11.73 -7.28 -4.89
N GLU A 103 -12.68 -6.42 -5.28
CA GLU A 103 -13.80 -6.02 -4.42
C GLU A 103 -14.66 -7.21 -4.02
N LYS A 104 -14.98 -8.08 -4.98
CA LYS A 104 -15.75 -9.30 -4.73
C LYS A 104 -15.05 -10.20 -3.72
N GLU A 105 -13.79 -10.55 -3.97
CA GLU A 105 -13.03 -11.43 -3.08
C GLU A 105 -12.81 -10.79 -1.71
N PHE A 106 -12.52 -9.50 -1.64
CA PHE A 106 -12.38 -8.76 -0.39
C PHE A 106 -13.65 -8.86 0.47
N ASN A 107 -14.81 -8.70 -0.15
CA ASN A 107 -16.10 -8.80 0.54
C ASN A 107 -16.36 -10.23 1.03
N GLU A 108 -15.97 -11.25 0.25
CA GLU A 108 -16.07 -12.65 0.63
C GLU A 108 -15.16 -12.99 1.82
N GLU A 109 -13.90 -12.57 1.77
CA GLU A 109 -12.92 -12.79 2.85
C GLU A 109 -13.27 -12.06 4.16
N ASN A 110 -13.94 -10.91 4.06
CA ASN A 110 -14.31 -10.07 5.20
C ASN A 110 -15.80 -10.07 5.52
N ALA A 111 -16.53 -11.09 5.09
CA ALA A 111 -17.97 -11.20 5.30
C ALA A 111 -18.36 -11.02 6.78
N GLY A 112 -19.30 -10.11 7.05
CA GLY A 112 -19.78 -9.80 8.40
C GLY A 112 -18.85 -8.89 9.23
N LYS A 113 -17.71 -8.43 8.68
CA LYS A 113 -16.79 -7.51 9.38
C LYS A 113 -16.81 -6.12 8.75
N ILE A 114 -16.50 -6.02 7.47
CA ILE A 114 -16.43 -4.77 6.73
C ILE A 114 -16.64 -5.04 5.24
N THR A 115 -17.28 -4.13 4.55
CA THR A 115 -17.44 -4.17 3.09
C THR A 115 -16.39 -3.30 2.42
N PHE A 116 -16.06 -3.63 1.18
CA PHE A 116 -15.14 -2.78 0.40
C PHE A 116 -15.72 -1.39 0.14
N ALA A 117 -17.04 -1.27 0.02
CA ALA A 117 -17.71 0.04 -0.11
C ALA A 117 -17.42 0.96 1.08
N GLU A 118 -17.42 0.43 2.30
CA GLU A 118 -17.06 1.20 3.50
C GLU A 118 -15.57 1.58 3.51
N VAL A 119 -14.69 0.69 3.08
CA VAL A 119 -13.25 0.98 2.92
C VAL A 119 -13.04 2.09 1.89
N ARG A 120 -13.69 1.99 0.72
CA ARG A 120 -13.63 3.00 -0.33
C ARG A 120 -14.10 4.37 0.17
N ALA A 121 -15.19 4.43 0.90
CA ALA A 121 -15.68 5.67 1.47
C ALA A 121 -14.66 6.33 2.41
N ARG A 122 -14.00 5.53 3.27
CA ARG A 122 -12.93 6.03 4.16
C ARG A 122 -11.70 6.52 3.38
N ILE A 123 -11.34 5.84 2.29
CA ILE A 123 -10.24 6.27 1.40
C ILE A 123 -10.58 7.62 0.76
N HIS A 124 -11.80 7.78 0.23
CA HIS A 124 -12.22 9.05 -0.38
C HIS A 124 -12.24 10.19 0.64
N GLU A 125 -12.70 9.95 1.86
CA GLU A 125 -12.62 10.96 2.94
C GLU A 125 -11.18 11.32 3.32
N ALA A 126 -10.26 10.36 3.34
CA ALA A 126 -8.85 10.64 3.57
C ALA A 126 -8.23 11.48 2.44
N MET A 127 -8.53 11.14 1.18
CA MET A 127 -8.09 11.92 0.01
C MET A 127 -8.63 13.34 0.06
N LYS A 128 -9.93 13.52 0.35
CA LYS A 128 -10.57 14.83 0.49
C LYS A 128 -9.86 15.69 1.54
N LYS A 129 -9.55 15.13 2.70
CA LYS A 129 -8.83 15.85 3.77
C LYS A 129 -7.45 16.31 3.32
N ILE A 130 -6.73 15.51 2.54
CA ILE A 130 -5.42 15.88 2.01
C ILE A 130 -5.56 17.11 1.11
N PHE A 131 -6.49 17.11 0.15
CA PHE A 131 -6.67 18.22 -0.78
C PHE A 131 -7.24 19.50 -0.14
N ILE A 132 -7.95 19.39 1.00
CA ILE A 132 -8.44 20.57 1.73
C ILE A 132 -7.33 21.17 2.61
N ALA A 133 -6.33 20.38 3.01
CA ALA A 133 -5.25 20.85 3.88
C ALA A 133 -4.15 21.62 3.13
N PHE A 134 -4.16 21.61 1.81
CA PHE A 134 -3.25 22.37 0.94
C PHE A 134 -3.95 23.56 0.32
#